data_9d82b4e6a32fbca3a9c3062d3475a005
#
_entry.id   9d82b4e6a32fbca3a9c3062d3475a005
#
_cell.length_a   1.000
_cell.length_b   1.000
_cell.length_c   1.000
_cell.angle_alpha   90.00
_cell.angle_beta   90.00
_cell.angle_gamma   90.00
#
_symmetry.space_group_name_H-M   'P 1'
#
loop_
_entity.id
_entity.type
_entity.pdbx_description
1 polymer ?
#
loop_
_entity_poly.entity_id
_entity_poly.type
_entity_poly.pdbx_seq_one_letter_code
_entity_poly.pdbx_strand_id
1 'polypeptide(L)'
;VLWIASAVLVGVLYPNVVQRLQVIPNELERETPYIVRNIDMTRYAFGLNHVEDELYPLSTEATLSPEMVRSNPETLDNIRLWDHRPFKDVLNQVQFFRLYYTFLNADVDRYILEHEGEQKLRQVMLGVRELEPDNLPSEAQRWVNRKLQFTHGYGVVVAPVTDFTKEGRPE
;
A
#
# COMPACT_ATOMS: atom_id res chain seq x y z
N VAL A 1 -36.45 43.90 -2.88
CA VAL A 1 -35.28 44.49 -2.18
C VAL A 1 -35.10 43.83 -0.82
N LEU A 2 -36.12 43.83 0.05
CA LEU A 2 -36.04 43.21 1.42
C LEU A 2 -35.67 41.74 1.40
N TRP A 3 -36.23 40.95 0.52
CA TRP A 3 -35.92 39.52 0.35
C TRP A 3 -34.45 39.24 -0.03
N ILE A 4 -33.90 40.04 -0.92
CA ILE A 4 -32.50 39.93 -1.34
C ILE A 4 -31.57 40.33 -0.19
N ALA A 5 -31.92 41.42 0.48
CA ALA A 5 -31.17 41.88 1.65
C ALA A 5 -31.14 40.82 2.78
N SER A 6 -32.29 40.18 3.10
CA SER A 6 -32.36 39.12 4.12
C SER A 6 -31.61 37.86 3.67
N ALA A 7 -31.66 37.49 2.42
CA ALA A 7 -30.92 36.35 1.86
C ALA A 7 -29.39 36.54 1.98
N VAL A 8 -28.90 37.73 1.67
CA VAL A 8 -27.48 38.07 1.83
C VAL A 8 -27.07 38.10 3.29
N LEU A 9 -27.91 38.68 4.16
CA LEU A 9 -27.61 38.80 5.57
C LEU A 9 -27.53 37.44 6.27
N VAL A 10 -28.49 36.55 6.01
CA VAL A 10 -28.55 35.20 6.63
C VAL A 10 -27.66 34.21 5.90
N GLY A 11 -27.58 34.27 4.57
CA GLY A 11 -26.85 33.28 3.79
C GLY A 11 -25.35 33.56 3.64
N VAL A 12 -24.93 34.82 3.76
CA VAL A 12 -23.51 35.18 3.56
C VAL A 12 -22.93 35.84 4.83
N LEU A 13 -23.53 36.89 5.31
CA LEU A 13 -22.92 37.67 6.41
C LEU A 13 -22.89 36.87 7.71
N TYR A 14 -24.01 36.28 8.11
CA TYR A 14 -24.10 35.53 9.35
C TYR A 14 -23.14 34.34 9.44
N PRO A 15 -23.05 33.44 8.43
CA PRO A 15 -22.08 32.33 8.45
C PRO A 15 -20.64 32.82 8.53
N ASN A 16 -20.28 33.87 7.79
CA ASN A 16 -18.93 34.43 7.83
C ASN A 16 -18.56 35.02 9.20
N VAL A 17 -19.50 35.68 9.85
CA VAL A 17 -19.28 36.22 11.20
C VAL A 17 -19.10 35.07 12.21
N VAL A 18 -19.98 34.08 12.18
CA VAL A 18 -19.87 32.90 13.05
C VAL A 18 -18.54 32.15 12.80
N GLN A 19 -18.17 31.94 11.53
CA GLN A 19 -16.93 31.31 11.18
C GLN A 19 -15.71 32.03 11.74
N ARG A 20 -15.65 33.37 11.58
CA ARG A 20 -14.49 34.16 12.01
C ARG A 20 -14.40 34.34 13.53
N LEU A 21 -15.51 34.47 14.21
CA LEU A 21 -15.54 34.84 15.64
C LEU A 21 -15.69 33.63 16.56
N GLN A 22 -16.33 32.55 16.12
CA GLN A 22 -16.59 31.38 16.95
C GLN A 22 -15.88 30.12 16.53
N VAL A 23 -15.77 29.88 15.22
CA VAL A 23 -15.17 28.62 14.72
C VAL A 23 -13.65 28.74 14.67
N ILE A 24 -13.10 29.70 13.94
CA ILE A 24 -11.66 29.84 13.78
C ILE A 24 -10.87 29.88 15.10
N PRO A 25 -11.30 30.63 16.14
CA PRO A 25 -10.55 30.65 17.40
C PRO A 25 -10.55 29.31 18.16
N ASN A 26 -11.60 28.49 17.98
CA ASN A 26 -11.79 27.20 18.65
C ASN A 26 -12.11 26.08 17.63
N GLU A 27 -11.39 26.06 16.52
CA GLU A 27 -11.70 25.20 15.36
C GLU A 27 -11.74 23.74 15.75
N LEU A 28 -10.71 23.26 16.44
CA LEU A 28 -10.61 21.85 16.84
C LEU A 28 -11.80 21.43 17.73
N GLU A 29 -12.15 22.20 18.71
CA GLU A 29 -13.27 21.88 19.62
C GLU A 29 -14.61 21.85 18.88
N ARG A 30 -14.84 22.82 17.98
CA ARG A 30 -16.09 22.94 17.21
C ARG A 30 -16.22 21.91 16.11
N GLU A 31 -15.12 21.54 15.48
CA GLU A 31 -15.10 20.59 14.36
C GLU A 31 -14.94 19.13 14.81
N THR A 32 -14.42 18.87 16.01
CA THR A 32 -14.22 17.51 16.53
C THR A 32 -15.43 16.58 16.32
N PRO A 33 -16.68 16.97 16.60
CA PRO A 33 -17.83 16.07 16.38
C PRO A 33 -18.04 15.68 14.91
N TYR A 34 -17.69 16.56 13.98
CA TYR A 34 -17.79 16.30 12.55
C TYR A 34 -16.62 15.46 12.05
N ILE A 35 -15.41 15.74 12.56
CA ILE A 35 -14.20 14.96 12.29
C ILE A 35 -14.41 13.51 12.74
N VAL A 36 -14.90 13.28 13.95
CA VAL A 36 -15.18 11.93 14.46
C VAL A 36 -16.16 11.19 13.54
N ARG A 37 -17.26 11.83 13.14
CA ARG A 37 -18.22 11.20 12.21
C ARG A 37 -17.60 10.88 10.85
N ASN A 38 -16.74 11.74 10.35
CA ASN A 38 -16.02 11.49 9.10
C ASN A 38 -15.05 10.30 9.22
N ILE A 39 -14.34 10.23 10.35
CA ILE A 39 -13.46 9.09 10.65
C ILE A 39 -14.26 7.79 10.70
N ASP A 40 -15.36 7.77 11.46
CA ASP A 40 -16.19 6.58 11.61
C ASP A 40 -16.78 6.12 10.27
N MET A 41 -17.29 7.05 9.47
CA MET A 41 -17.82 6.74 8.15
C MET A 41 -16.75 6.26 7.19
N THR A 42 -15.57 6.83 7.23
CA THR A 42 -14.43 6.41 6.43
C THR A 42 -13.97 5.01 6.85
N ARG A 43 -13.81 4.75 8.14
CA ARG A 43 -13.47 3.41 8.66
C ARG A 43 -14.51 2.38 8.24
N TYR A 44 -15.79 2.72 8.34
CA TYR A 44 -16.87 1.85 7.88
C TYR A 44 -16.79 1.56 6.37
N ALA A 45 -16.62 2.60 5.55
CA ALA A 45 -16.57 2.47 4.10
C ALA A 45 -15.40 1.61 3.60
N PHE A 46 -14.26 1.64 4.29
CA PHE A 46 -13.09 0.83 3.99
C PHE A 46 -13.02 -0.50 4.78
N GLY A 47 -14.04 -0.84 5.55
CA GLY A 47 -14.07 -2.07 6.33
C GLY A 47 -13.06 -2.11 7.48
N LEU A 48 -12.65 -0.97 8.00
CA LEU A 48 -11.64 -0.85 9.07
C LEU A 48 -12.21 -0.87 10.50
N ASN A 49 -13.50 -1.10 10.66
CA ASN A 49 -14.17 -1.09 11.99
C ASN A 49 -13.78 -2.28 12.87
N HIS A 50 -13.19 -3.31 12.30
CA HIS A 50 -12.68 -4.48 13.03
C HIS A 50 -11.16 -4.45 13.24
N VAL A 51 -10.51 -3.34 12.86
CA VAL A 51 -9.09 -3.11 13.16
C VAL A 51 -9.00 -2.51 14.55
N GLU A 52 -8.31 -3.20 15.44
CA GLU A 52 -8.01 -2.75 16.80
C GLU A 52 -6.72 -1.94 16.79
N ASP A 53 -6.76 -0.76 17.38
CA ASP A 53 -5.59 0.13 17.49
C ASP A 53 -4.90 -0.14 18.82
N GLU A 54 -3.70 -0.70 18.81
CA GLU A 54 -2.87 -0.90 20.00
C GLU A 54 -1.77 0.17 20.08
N LEU A 55 -1.67 0.82 21.22
CA LEU A 55 -0.57 1.73 21.50
C LEU A 55 0.68 0.94 21.88
N TYR A 56 1.67 0.95 20.99
CA TYR A 56 2.96 0.36 21.30
C TYR A 56 3.76 1.28 22.23
N PRO A 57 4.13 0.83 23.45
CA PRO A 57 4.89 1.65 24.40
C PRO A 57 6.34 1.80 23.91
N LEU A 58 6.61 2.90 23.21
CA LEU A 58 7.98 3.25 22.84
C LEU A 58 8.73 3.77 24.07
N SER A 59 9.70 3.02 24.55
CA SER A 59 10.68 3.52 25.51
C SER A 59 11.85 4.15 24.75
N THR A 60 12.05 5.44 24.93
CA THR A 60 13.19 6.17 24.36
C THR A 60 14.54 5.76 24.98
N GLU A 61 14.50 5.03 26.09
CA GLU A 61 15.69 4.53 26.81
C GLU A 61 15.94 3.04 26.58
N ALA A 62 15.11 2.36 25.80
CA ALA A 62 15.27 0.93 25.52
C ALA A 62 16.51 0.70 24.64
N THR A 63 17.56 0.21 25.23
CA THR A 63 18.70 -0.38 24.50
C THR A 63 18.33 -1.77 24.03
N LEU A 64 18.63 -2.08 22.77
CA LEU A 64 18.47 -3.44 22.23
C LEU A 64 19.32 -4.43 23.05
N SER A 65 18.66 -5.33 23.79
CA SER A 65 19.33 -6.42 24.46
C SER A 65 19.26 -7.71 23.63
N PRO A 66 20.23 -8.63 23.76
CA PRO A 66 20.17 -9.92 23.09
C PRO A 66 18.91 -10.73 23.43
N GLU A 67 18.36 -10.56 24.63
CA GLU A 67 17.12 -11.20 25.06
C GLU A 67 15.91 -10.66 24.31
N MET A 68 15.84 -9.33 24.15
CA MET A 68 14.76 -8.67 23.39
C MET A 68 14.78 -9.13 21.92
N VAL A 69 15.96 -9.25 21.33
CA VAL A 69 16.11 -9.77 19.97
C VAL A 69 15.59 -11.21 19.87
N ARG A 70 15.99 -12.09 20.78
CA ARG A 70 15.56 -13.49 20.78
C ARG A 70 14.08 -13.69 21.10
N SER A 71 13.46 -12.78 21.84
CA SER A 71 12.03 -12.85 22.18
C SER A 71 11.11 -12.37 21.03
N ASN A 72 11.68 -11.85 19.94
CA ASN A 72 10.93 -11.37 18.78
C ASN A 72 11.35 -12.06 17.48
N PRO A 73 11.28 -13.41 17.39
CA PRO A 73 11.71 -14.13 16.20
C PRO A 73 10.90 -13.77 14.96
N GLU A 74 9.60 -13.55 15.11
CA GLU A 74 8.74 -13.17 13.97
C GLU A 74 9.17 -11.85 13.31
N THR A 75 9.68 -10.91 14.09
CA THR A 75 10.23 -9.66 13.55
C THR A 75 11.52 -9.91 12.78
N LEU A 76 12.41 -10.73 13.35
CA LEU A 76 13.71 -11.05 12.75
C LEU A 76 13.54 -11.83 11.45
N ASP A 77 12.66 -12.83 11.45
CA ASP A 77 12.37 -13.69 10.31
C ASP A 77 11.71 -12.94 9.15
N ASN A 78 11.28 -11.70 9.38
CA ASN A 78 10.62 -10.85 8.40
C ASN A 78 11.38 -9.55 8.08
N ILE A 79 12.65 -9.43 8.52
CA ILE A 79 13.49 -8.30 8.13
C ILE A 79 13.84 -8.42 6.64
N ARG A 80 13.43 -7.44 5.86
CA ARG A 80 13.67 -7.44 4.43
C ARG A 80 15.15 -7.31 4.09
N LEU A 81 15.68 -8.23 3.31
CA LEU A 81 17.00 -8.10 2.67
C LEU A 81 16.93 -7.36 1.33
N TRP A 82 15.76 -7.38 0.69
CA TRP A 82 15.52 -6.77 -0.62
C TRP A 82 14.61 -5.54 -0.52
N ASP A 83 14.96 -4.50 -1.26
CA ASP A 83 14.02 -3.41 -1.59
C ASP A 83 13.19 -3.82 -2.82
N HIS A 84 11.97 -3.29 -2.94
CA HIS A 84 11.07 -3.59 -4.06
C HIS A 84 11.63 -3.16 -5.42
N ARG A 85 12.46 -2.11 -5.47
CA ARG A 85 13.05 -1.61 -6.72
C ARG A 85 14.07 -2.56 -7.32
N PRO A 86 15.17 -2.94 -6.63
CA PRO A 86 16.10 -3.92 -7.16
C PRO A 86 15.44 -5.29 -7.40
N PHE A 87 14.47 -5.69 -6.58
CA PHE A 87 13.70 -6.90 -6.82
C PHE A 87 12.97 -6.86 -8.17
N LYS A 88 12.23 -5.79 -8.46
CA LYS A 88 11.56 -5.58 -9.74
C LYS A 88 12.55 -5.62 -10.91
N ASP A 89 13.71 -4.98 -10.77
CA ASP A 89 14.73 -4.95 -11.81
C ASP A 89 15.28 -6.36 -12.11
N VAL A 90 15.50 -7.17 -11.06
CA VAL A 90 15.90 -8.59 -11.22
C VAL A 90 14.83 -9.40 -11.93
N LEU A 91 13.55 -9.23 -11.55
CA LEU A 91 12.44 -9.91 -12.21
C LEU A 91 12.38 -9.57 -13.71
N ASN A 92 12.50 -8.31 -14.07
CA ASN A 92 12.50 -7.86 -15.46
C ASN A 92 13.73 -8.38 -16.20
N GLN A 93 14.89 -8.45 -15.56
CA GLN A 93 16.10 -9.01 -16.15
C GLN A 93 15.98 -10.52 -16.43
N VAL A 94 15.41 -11.28 -15.51
CA VAL A 94 15.16 -12.71 -15.69
C VAL A 94 14.12 -12.96 -16.77
N GLN A 95 13.13 -12.06 -16.90
CA GLN A 95 12.04 -12.13 -17.86
C GLN A 95 12.42 -11.67 -19.27
N PHE A 96 13.61 -11.17 -19.49
CA PHE A 96 14.08 -10.48 -20.70
C PHE A 96 13.85 -11.28 -22.01
N PHE A 97 13.74 -12.61 -22.00
CA PHE A 97 13.48 -13.44 -23.18
C PHE A 97 12.11 -13.16 -23.84
N ARG A 98 11.19 -12.52 -23.15
CA ARG A 98 9.86 -12.15 -23.67
C ARG A 98 9.59 -10.69 -23.37
N LEU A 99 10.08 -9.81 -24.21
CA LEU A 99 10.06 -8.36 -24.04
C LEU A 99 8.65 -7.76 -23.87
N TYR A 100 7.62 -8.47 -24.31
CA TYR A 100 6.23 -8.05 -24.17
C TYR A 100 5.60 -8.40 -22.80
N TYR A 101 6.33 -9.06 -21.92
CA TYR A 101 5.96 -9.20 -20.51
C TYR A 101 6.87 -8.32 -19.66
N THR A 102 6.28 -7.69 -18.67
CA THR A 102 7.00 -6.83 -17.74
C THR A 102 6.43 -6.95 -16.33
N PHE A 103 7.23 -6.63 -15.34
CA PHE A 103 6.81 -6.40 -13.97
C PHE A 103 6.80 -4.89 -13.72
N LEU A 104 5.61 -4.29 -13.65
CA LEU A 104 5.46 -2.85 -13.44
C LEU A 104 5.74 -2.47 -12.00
N ASN A 105 5.32 -3.33 -11.07
CA ASN A 105 5.48 -3.12 -9.64
C ASN A 105 5.90 -4.40 -8.92
N ALA A 106 6.33 -4.23 -7.68
CA ALA A 106 6.53 -5.31 -6.73
C ALA A 106 5.97 -4.88 -5.38
N ASP A 107 4.97 -5.60 -4.92
CA ASP A 107 4.27 -5.32 -3.68
C ASP A 107 4.75 -6.22 -2.56
N VAL A 108 4.52 -5.81 -1.33
CA VAL A 108 4.88 -6.56 -0.13
C VAL A 108 3.62 -7.01 0.57
N ASP A 109 3.54 -8.30 0.86
CA ASP A 109 2.40 -8.89 1.57
C ASP A 109 2.88 -9.97 2.55
N ARG A 110 1.97 -10.60 3.27
CA ARG A 110 2.27 -11.63 4.27
C ARG A 110 1.40 -12.85 4.05
N TYR A 111 2.06 -14.01 3.98
CA TYR A 111 1.42 -15.30 3.83
C TYR A 111 1.96 -16.31 4.82
N ILE A 112 1.13 -17.28 5.17
CA ILE A 112 1.58 -18.44 5.92
C ILE A 112 2.26 -19.38 4.92
N LEU A 113 3.58 -19.49 5.05
CA LEU A 113 4.40 -20.37 4.20
C LEU A 113 5.01 -21.47 5.03
N GLU A 114 5.23 -22.63 4.41
CA GLU A 114 6.01 -23.70 5.00
C GLU A 114 7.51 -23.36 4.88
N HIS A 115 8.19 -23.29 6.03
CA HIS A 115 9.62 -23.06 6.10
C HIS A 115 10.21 -24.00 7.16
N GLU A 116 11.19 -24.79 6.77
CA GLU A 116 11.82 -25.82 7.64
C GLU A 116 10.83 -26.81 8.27
N GLY A 117 9.71 -27.12 7.58
CA GLY A 117 8.66 -28.02 8.05
C GLY A 117 7.67 -27.40 9.02
N GLU A 118 7.74 -26.10 9.26
CA GLU A 118 6.80 -25.35 10.09
C GLU A 118 6.03 -24.33 9.26
N GLN A 119 4.75 -24.12 9.57
CA GLN A 119 3.96 -23.04 8.98
C GLN A 119 4.21 -21.74 9.74
N LYS A 120 4.82 -20.76 9.07
CA LYS A 120 5.15 -19.45 9.63
C LYS A 120 4.59 -18.34 8.80
N LEU A 121 4.18 -17.26 9.47
CA LEU A 121 3.80 -16.01 8.81
C LEU A 121 5.07 -15.34 8.27
N ARG A 122 5.21 -15.34 6.93
CA ARG A 122 6.38 -14.78 6.25
C ARG A 122 5.98 -13.59 5.39
N GLN A 123 6.80 -12.56 5.44
CA GLN A 123 6.69 -11.45 4.52
C GLN A 123 7.27 -11.85 3.16
N VAL A 124 6.53 -11.54 2.10
CA VAL A 124 6.91 -11.87 0.72
C VAL A 124 6.84 -10.64 -0.16
N MET A 125 7.59 -10.67 -1.25
CA MET A 125 7.42 -9.75 -2.36
C MET A 125 6.66 -10.43 -3.48
N LEU A 126 5.68 -9.72 -4.03
CA LEU A 126 4.81 -10.18 -5.10
C LEU A 126 5.06 -9.35 -6.34
N GLY A 127 5.29 -10.01 -7.45
CA GLY A 127 5.36 -9.38 -8.77
C GLY A 127 4.33 -10.02 -9.71
N VAL A 128 3.43 -9.21 -10.25
CA VAL A 128 2.50 -9.65 -11.29
C VAL A 128 3.13 -9.40 -12.65
N ARG A 129 3.16 -10.42 -13.48
CA ARG A 129 3.67 -10.32 -14.85
C ARG A 129 2.58 -9.77 -15.76
N GLU A 130 2.77 -8.55 -16.19
CA GLU A 130 1.83 -7.83 -17.03
C GLU A 130 2.24 -7.87 -18.48
N LEU A 131 1.28 -7.69 -19.38
CA LEU A 131 1.50 -7.62 -20.81
C LEU A 131 1.66 -6.16 -21.24
N GLU A 132 2.78 -5.87 -21.90
CA GLU A 132 3.05 -4.58 -22.56
C GLU A 132 2.92 -4.76 -24.08
N PRO A 133 1.75 -4.49 -24.69
CA PRO A 133 1.51 -4.76 -26.11
C PRO A 133 2.42 -3.97 -27.05
N ASP A 134 2.94 -2.84 -26.59
CA ASP A 134 3.81 -1.99 -27.39
C ASP A 134 5.22 -2.57 -27.56
N ASN A 135 5.59 -3.49 -26.66
CA ASN A 135 6.84 -4.24 -26.73
C ASN A 135 6.75 -5.52 -27.60
N LEU A 136 5.60 -5.80 -28.23
CA LEU A 136 5.50 -6.89 -29.17
C LEU A 136 6.40 -6.64 -30.40
N PRO A 137 7.02 -7.68 -30.97
CA PRO A 137 7.76 -7.56 -32.23
C PRO A 137 6.90 -6.94 -33.33
N SER A 138 7.52 -6.20 -34.25
CA SER A 138 6.81 -5.48 -35.33
C SER A 138 5.87 -6.35 -36.14
N GLU A 139 6.26 -7.60 -36.40
CA GLU A 139 5.46 -8.58 -37.11
C GLU A 139 4.21 -9.01 -36.35
N ALA A 140 4.25 -8.88 -35.01
CA ALA A 140 3.14 -9.21 -34.11
C ALA A 140 2.24 -8.02 -33.77
N GLN A 141 2.55 -6.80 -34.19
CA GLN A 141 1.80 -5.58 -33.92
C GLN A 141 0.45 -5.48 -34.66
N ARG A 142 -0.08 -6.58 -35.17
CA ARG A 142 -1.37 -6.63 -35.87
C ARG A 142 -2.53 -6.48 -34.89
N TRP A 143 -3.63 -5.89 -35.36
CA TRP A 143 -4.84 -5.66 -34.55
C TRP A 143 -5.34 -6.94 -33.86
N VAL A 144 -5.40 -8.07 -34.58
CA VAL A 144 -5.84 -9.35 -34.05
C VAL A 144 -4.96 -9.80 -32.86
N ASN A 145 -3.65 -9.69 -33.01
CA ASN A 145 -2.73 -10.06 -31.95
C ASN A 145 -2.87 -9.18 -30.72
N ARG A 146 -2.92 -7.86 -30.91
CA ARG A 146 -3.03 -6.89 -29.81
C ARG A 146 -4.36 -6.91 -29.08
N LYS A 147 -5.46 -7.28 -29.74
CA LYS A 147 -6.81 -7.19 -29.19
C LYS A 147 -7.45 -8.53 -28.85
N LEU A 148 -7.02 -9.61 -29.47
CA LEU A 148 -7.64 -10.92 -29.29
C LEU A 148 -6.66 -11.98 -28.76
N GLN A 149 -5.36 -11.89 -29.03
CA GLN A 149 -4.38 -12.91 -28.66
C GLN A 149 -3.54 -12.48 -27.46
N PHE A 150 -2.95 -11.30 -27.49
CA PHE A 150 -2.14 -10.75 -26.40
C PHE A 150 -2.97 -9.72 -25.64
N THR A 151 -3.82 -10.20 -24.73
CA THR A 151 -4.83 -9.37 -24.06
C THR A 151 -4.53 -9.10 -22.60
N HIS A 152 -3.71 -9.93 -21.95
CA HIS A 152 -3.41 -9.81 -20.50
C HIS A 152 -2.07 -10.46 -20.17
N GLY A 153 -1.51 -10.09 -19.04
CA GLY A 153 -0.36 -10.73 -18.45
C GLY A 153 -0.67 -12.13 -17.90
N TYR A 154 0.34 -12.90 -17.61
CA TYR A 154 0.19 -14.24 -17.09
C TYR A 154 1.29 -14.59 -16.09
N GLY A 155 0.86 -14.89 -14.89
CA GLY A 155 1.70 -15.37 -13.81
C GLY A 155 1.99 -14.34 -12.74
N VAL A 156 2.22 -14.86 -11.55
CA VAL A 156 2.63 -14.11 -10.35
C VAL A 156 3.91 -14.75 -9.84
N VAL A 157 4.87 -13.93 -9.47
CA VAL A 157 6.08 -14.35 -8.77
C VAL A 157 5.94 -13.98 -7.31
N VAL A 158 6.27 -14.91 -6.45
CA VAL A 158 6.27 -14.74 -5.00
C VAL A 158 7.65 -15.10 -4.50
N ALA A 159 8.30 -14.21 -3.76
CA ALA A 159 9.62 -14.46 -3.17
C ALA A 159 9.62 -14.01 -1.70
N PRO A 160 10.06 -14.86 -0.75
CA PRO A 160 10.27 -14.45 0.63
C PRO A 160 11.29 -13.30 0.70
N VAL A 161 11.05 -12.34 1.58
CA VAL A 161 11.91 -11.12 1.66
C VAL A 161 13.30 -11.39 2.26
N THR A 162 13.48 -12.55 2.88
CA THR A 162 14.70 -12.95 3.59
C THR A 162 15.51 -14.00 2.85
N ASP A 163 14.91 -14.66 1.84
CA ASP A 163 15.53 -15.79 1.18
C ASP A 163 16.25 -15.36 -0.09
N PHE A 164 17.36 -16.00 -0.37
CA PHE A 164 18.17 -15.69 -1.54
C PHE A 164 18.96 -16.94 -2.00
N THR A 165 19.13 -17.05 -3.29
CA THR A 165 19.93 -18.10 -3.91
C THR A 165 21.42 -17.89 -3.62
N LYS A 166 22.24 -18.89 -3.92
CA LYS A 166 23.72 -18.82 -3.79
C LYS A 166 24.33 -17.69 -4.65
N GLU A 167 23.67 -17.31 -5.74
CA GLU A 167 24.08 -16.19 -6.58
C GLU A 167 23.60 -14.83 -6.07
N GLY A 168 22.92 -14.81 -4.91
CA GLY A 168 22.40 -13.57 -4.32
C GLY A 168 21.15 -13.02 -4.99
N ARG A 169 20.37 -13.87 -5.68
CA ARG A 169 19.07 -13.51 -6.26
C ARG A 169 17.93 -13.88 -5.30
N PRO A 170 16.76 -13.22 -5.39
CA PRO A 170 15.57 -13.69 -4.70
C PRO A 170 15.24 -15.14 -5.06
N GLU A 171 14.81 -15.93 -4.07
CA GLU A 171 14.43 -17.32 -4.23
C GLU A 171 12.93 -17.47 -4.50
#